data_a92308923953f5d7883e6c82d89cac90
#
_entry.id   a92308923953f5d7883e6c82d89cac90
#
_cell.length_a   1.000
_cell.length_b   1.000
_cell.length_c   1.000
_cell.angle_alpha   90.00
_cell.angle_beta   90.00
_cell.angle_gamma   90.00
#
_symmetry.space_group_name_H-M   'P 1'
#
loop_
_entity.id
_entity.type
_entity.pdbx_description
1 polymer ?
#
loop_
_entity_poly.entity_id
_entity_poly.type
_entity_poly.pdbx_seq_one_letter_code
_entity_poly.pdbx_strand_id
1 'polypeptide(L)'
;MKKKVTSTDIAHAAGVSQSTVSMILNKKYDVSFAKETVEKVENAAKELGYVPPKRKTRKGTKREKLLVVFCPNLTNPYYVMLLQGIEAHAKEKGFGLFVCNTQRDLRMEERYLKMMWQLRPLGIIYTCNPSHCFMDLVGEIAEQIPVAIVNNQNEKMNVDAVELDNSKLGRVMAKHLLELGHRKVAYIAPPLTARQKQRSKRVEGFLKEYEKAGLRDQVIIKAAKEEIDLDVAHIDSEYKIGYELTKELLNETTDVTAIVGLNDMIAFGVMDALYEAKIKVPADVSVMGCDNTLFARMHNMNLTTIEHFVTFKGRDACDIIMKKIASHHSANMETAPISTYHVEYEPHFRNLLR
;
A
#
# COMPACT_ATOMS: atom_id res chain seq x y z
N MET A 1 34.51 25.10 44.33
CA MET A 1 33.62 24.62 43.26
C MET A 1 32.17 24.80 43.72
N LYS A 2 31.35 25.63 43.07
CA LYS A 2 29.92 25.79 43.42
C LYS A 2 29.18 24.46 43.10
N LYS A 3 28.54 23.90 44.11
CA LYS A 3 27.74 22.65 43.97
C LYS A 3 26.62 22.88 42.91
N LYS A 4 26.55 22.06 41.93
CA LYS A 4 25.56 22.18 40.85
C LYS A 4 24.17 21.85 41.41
N VAL A 5 23.23 22.74 41.29
CA VAL A 5 21.83 22.59 41.77
C VAL A 5 21.19 21.41 41.01
N THR A 6 20.52 20.54 41.71
CA THR A 6 19.83 19.32 41.18
C THR A 6 18.32 19.45 41.25
N SER A 7 17.59 18.59 40.54
CA SER A 7 16.13 18.50 40.66
C SER A 7 15.65 18.11 42.07
N THR A 8 16.52 17.46 42.86
CA THR A 8 16.25 17.14 44.25
C THR A 8 16.31 18.39 45.15
N ASP A 9 17.24 19.29 44.90
CA ASP A 9 17.31 20.58 45.62
C ASP A 9 16.07 21.43 45.36
N ILE A 10 15.53 21.45 44.14
CA ILE A 10 14.29 22.14 43.77
C ILE A 10 13.09 21.47 44.46
N ALA A 11 13.05 20.14 44.51
CA ALA A 11 11.97 19.38 45.14
C ALA A 11 11.87 19.75 46.64
N HIS A 12 13.01 19.84 47.30
CA HIS A 12 13.09 20.29 48.70
C HIS A 12 12.61 21.72 48.89
N ALA A 13 13.05 22.67 48.02
CA ALA A 13 12.69 24.07 48.11
C ALA A 13 11.20 24.32 47.78
N ALA A 14 10.62 23.57 46.84
CA ALA A 14 9.22 23.70 46.44
C ALA A 14 8.25 22.83 47.27
N GLY A 15 8.74 21.97 48.17
CA GLY A 15 7.93 21.09 48.98
C GLY A 15 7.17 19.99 48.19
N VAL A 16 7.76 19.51 47.09
CA VAL A 16 7.14 18.51 46.22
C VAL A 16 8.09 17.35 45.94
N SER A 17 7.58 16.27 45.32
CA SER A 17 8.44 15.15 44.94
C SER A 17 9.38 15.50 43.78
N GLN A 18 10.56 14.84 43.69
CA GLN A 18 11.48 15.00 42.57
C GLN A 18 10.84 14.64 41.24
N SER A 19 9.92 13.66 41.22
CA SER A 19 9.17 13.30 40.02
C SER A 19 8.25 14.44 39.56
N THR A 20 7.58 15.13 40.48
CA THR A 20 6.76 16.31 40.23
C THR A 20 7.59 17.44 39.59
N VAL A 21 8.75 17.75 40.16
CA VAL A 21 9.70 18.72 39.58
C VAL A 21 10.11 18.33 38.18
N SER A 22 10.47 17.05 37.97
CA SER A 22 10.88 16.54 36.66
C SER A 22 9.76 16.64 35.62
N MET A 23 8.50 16.37 35.98
CA MET A 23 7.36 16.47 35.07
C MET A 23 7.05 17.93 34.71
N ILE A 24 7.05 18.84 35.71
CA ILE A 24 6.77 20.27 35.48
C ILE A 24 7.87 20.92 34.64
N LEU A 25 9.13 20.79 34.99
CA LEU A 25 10.23 21.43 34.27
C LEU A 25 10.47 20.84 32.88
N ASN A 26 10.07 19.59 32.61
CA ASN A 26 10.13 18.97 31.29
C ASN A 26 8.83 19.14 30.49
N LYS A 27 7.84 19.89 30.98
CA LYS A 27 6.55 20.15 30.32
C LYS A 27 5.89 18.86 29.79
N LYS A 28 5.82 17.82 30.63
CA LYS A 28 5.09 16.61 30.29
C LYS A 28 3.58 16.87 30.45
N TYR A 29 2.89 16.99 29.33
CA TYR A 29 1.47 17.38 29.24
C TYR A 29 0.47 16.27 29.62
N ASP A 30 0.92 15.07 29.93
CA ASP A 30 0.06 13.92 30.28
C ASP A 30 -0.47 13.98 31.72
N VAL A 31 0.01 14.92 32.54
CA VAL A 31 -0.40 15.10 33.93
C VAL A 31 -0.67 16.57 34.17
N SER A 32 -1.89 16.91 34.57
CA SER A 32 -2.23 18.28 34.98
C SER A 32 -1.85 18.49 36.45
N PHE A 33 -1.10 19.54 36.73
CA PHE A 33 -0.76 20.01 38.08
C PHE A 33 -1.55 21.28 38.42
N ALA A 34 -1.85 21.50 39.70
CA ALA A 34 -2.43 22.75 40.16
C ALA A 34 -1.48 23.92 39.82
N LYS A 35 -2.02 25.02 39.32
CA LYS A 35 -1.24 26.22 38.93
C LYS A 35 -0.26 26.65 40.02
N GLU A 36 -0.69 26.65 41.26
CA GLU A 36 0.12 26.99 42.43
C GLU A 36 1.33 26.07 42.61
N THR A 37 1.18 24.79 42.30
CA THR A 37 2.31 23.81 42.34
C THR A 37 3.32 24.07 41.25
N VAL A 38 2.84 24.42 40.05
CA VAL A 38 3.70 24.78 38.91
C VAL A 38 4.53 26.03 39.21
N GLU A 39 3.87 27.09 39.73
CA GLU A 39 4.52 28.34 40.10
C GLU A 39 5.57 28.16 41.22
N LYS A 40 5.26 27.38 42.25
CA LYS A 40 6.23 27.04 43.31
C LYS A 40 7.48 26.36 42.76
N VAL A 41 7.34 25.40 41.85
CA VAL A 41 8.49 24.72 41.26
C VAL A 41 9.30 25.62 40.33
N GLU A 42 8.65 26.41 39.50
CA GLU A 42 9.31 27.35 38.57
C GLU A 42 10.07 28.44 39.33
N ASN A 43 9.48 29.02 40.40
CA ASN A 43 10.11 30.03 41.23
C ASN A 43 11.33 29.44 41.98
N ALA A 44 11.20 28.27 42.60
CA ALA A 44 12.30 27.62 43.26
C ALA A 44 13.45 27.28 42.31
N ALA A 45 13.15 26.85 41.07
CA ALA A 45 14.14 26.59 40.05
C ALA A 45 14.91 27.87 39.63
N LYS A 46 14.19 29.00 39.55
CA LYS A 46 14.76 30.32 39.21
C LYS A 46 15.62 30.88 40.33
N GLU A 47 15.17 30.82 41.57
CA GLU A 47 15.89 31.30 42.75
C GLU A 47 17.17 30.53 43.01
N LEU A 48 17.14 29.21 42.84
CA LEU A 48 18.32 28.34 42.99
C LEU A 48 19.28 28.40 41.77
N GLY A 49 18.91 29.12 40.71
CA GLY A 49 19.73 29.20 39.50
C GLY A 49 19.88 27.84 38.79
N TYR A 50 18.81 27.02 38.84
CA TYR A 50 18.84 25.75 38.17
C TYR A 50 18.90 25.89 36.67
N VAL A 51 19.93 25.35 36.08
CA VAL A 51 20.04 25.17 34.62
C VAL A 51 19.69 23.72 34.30
N PRO A 52 18.57 23.47 33.60
CA PRO A 52 18.24 22.11 33.19
C PRO A 52 19.45 21.47 32.52
N PRO A 53 19.84 20.26 32.86
CA PRO A 53 20.91 19.59 32.14
C PRO A 53 20.48 19.59 30.67
N LYS A 54 21.31 20.19 29.78
CA LYS A 54 21.10 20.02 28.34
C LYS A 54 20.93 18.54 28.16
N ARG A 55 19.72 18.11 27.74
CA ARG A 55 19.50 16.70 27.38
C ARG A 55 20.66 16.34 26.51
N LYS A 56 21.56 15.50 27.03
CA LYS A 56 22.54 14.84 26.18
C LYS A 56 21.67 14.09 25.21
N THR A 57 21.45 14.69 24.05
CA THR A 57 21.04 13.90 22.89
C THR A 57 22.00 12.74 22.95
N ARG A 58 21.49 11.53 23.21
CA ARG A 58 22.29 10.31 23.20
C ARG A 58 23.17 10.41 21.97
N LYS A 59 24.49 10.63 22.19
CA LYS A 59 25.45 10.72 21.10
C LYS A 59 25.19 9.50 20.25
N GLY A 60 24.55 9.72 19.09
CA GLY A 60 24.67 8.84 17.96
C GLY A 60 24.34 7.37 18.19
N THR A 61 23.14 7.00 18.66
CA THR A 61 22.48 5.93 17.91
C THR A 61 22.26 6.51 16.53
N LYS A 62 23.06 6.10 15.57
CA LYS A 62 22.89 6.37 14.14
C LYS A 62 21.39 6.17 13.91
N ARG A 63 20.66 7.27 13.62
CA ARG A 63 19.20 7.21 13.44
C ARG A 63 18.99 6.14 12.38
N GLU A 64 18.37 5.02 12.75
CA GLU A 64 18.17 3.95 11.79
C GLU A 64 17.45 4.56 10.61
N LYS A 65 17.97 4.31 9.42
CA LYS A 65 17.37 4.78 8.18
C LYS A 65 16.11 3.95 7.98
N LEU A 66 14.97 4.50 8.38
CA LEU A 66 13.70 3.80 8.37
C LEU A 66 12.83 4.28 7.21
N LEU A 67 12.35 3.34 6.40
CA LEU A 67 11.25 3.52 5.47
C LEU A 67 9.98 2.87 6.04
N VAL A 68 8.84 3.48 5.75
CA VAL A 68 7.54 2.93 6.14
C VAL A 68 6.78 2.54 4.89
N VAL A 69 6.17 1.35 4.93
CA VAL A 69 5.39 0.81 3.82
C VAL A 69 3.96 0.58 4.28
N PHE A 70 3.01 1.28 3.66
CA PHE A 70 1.59 1.03 3.83
C PHE A 70 1.13 -0.06 2.87
N CYS A 71 0.56 -1.12 3.42
CA CYS A 71 0.07 -2.26 2.68
C CYS A 71 -1.37 -2.57 3.07
N PRO A 72 -2.30 -2.76 2.12
CA PRO A 72 -3.70 -3.00 2.46
C PRO A 72 -3.97 -4.43 2.89
N ASN A 73 -3.11 -5.37 2.51
CA ASN A 73 -3.31 -6.78 2.76
C ASN A 73 -1.98 -7.55 2.60
N LEU A 74 -1.68 -8.45 3.52
CA LEU A 74 -0.50 -9.31 3.48
C LEU A 74 -0.82 -10.76 3.05
N THR A 75 -2.07 -11.05 2.73
CA THR A 75 -2.53 -12.37 2.34
C THR A 75 -2.57 -12.56 0.82
N ASN A 76 -2.75 -11.45 0.06
CA ASN A 76 -2.63 -11.50 -1.38
C ASN A 76 -1.16 -11.47 -1.80
N PRO A 77 -0.67 -12.50 -2.53
CA PRO A 77 0.72 -12.62 -2.98
C PRO A 77 1.24 -11.39 -3.76
N TYR A 78 0.36 -10.67 -4.43
CA TYR A 78 0.70 -9.42 -5.13
C TYR A 78 1.41 -8.42 -4.21
N TYR A 79 0.83 -8.15 -3.03
CA TYR A 79 1.45 -7.20 -2.08
C TYR A 79 2.73 -7.75 -1.45
N VAL A 80 2.81 -9.06 -1.26
CA VAL A 80 4.03 -9.72 -0.78
C VAL A 80 5.17 -9.57 -1.81
N MET A 81 4.87 -9.71 -3.11
CA MET A 81 5.85 -9.49 -4.18
C MET A 81 6.34 -8.05 -4.24
N LEU A 82 5.45 -7.07 -4.06
CA LEU A 82 5.84 -5.65 -3.93
C LEU A 82 6.79 -5.44 -2.74
N LEU A 83 6.39 -5.97 -1.57
CA LEU A 83 7.20 -5.85 -0.34
C LEU A 83 8.57 -6.49 -0.49
N GLN A 84 8.68 -7.65 -1.15
CA GLN A 84 9.97 -8.28 -1.43
C GLN A 84 10.88 -7.37 -2.26
N GLY A 85 10.33 -6.71 -3.28
CA GLY A 85 11.09 -5.76 -4.09
C GLY A 85 11.58 -4.55 -3.28
N ILE A 86 10.71 -3.99 -2.45
CA ILE A 86 11.03 -2.87 -1.56
C ILE A 86 12.09 -3.30 -0.53
N GLU A 87 11.89 -4.43 0.14
CA GLU A 87 12.77 -4.92 1.21
C GLU A 87 14.18 -5.23 0.70
N ALA A 88 14.28 -5.95 -0.42
CA ALA A 88 15.56 -6.31 -1.00
C ALA A 88 16.37 -5.05 -1.33
N HIS A 89 15.75 -4.05 -1.95
CA HIS A 89 16.42 -2.81 -2.33
C HIS A 89 16.74 -1.92 -1.12
N ALA A 90 15.82 -1.80 -0.16
CA ALA A 90 16.04 -1.06 1.08
C ALA A 90 17.22 -1.64 1.89
N LYS A 91 17.26 -2.97 2.03
CA LYS A 91 18.35 -3.69 2.71
C LYS A 91 19.70 -3.46 2.03
N GLU A 92 19.77 -3.53 0.71
CA GLU A 92 20.99 -3.24 -0.07
C GLU A 92 21.56 -1.84 0.25
N LYS A 93 20.70 -0.86 0.45
CA LYS A 93 21.05 0.54 0.77
C LYS A 93 21.16 0.83 2.28
N GLY A 94 21.01 -0.18 3.13
CA GLY A 94 21.12 -0.05 4.58
C GLY A 94 19.94 0.66 5.25
N PHE A 95 18.74 0.53 4.70
CA PHE A 95 17.48 0.99 5.29
C PHE A 95 16.74 -0.16 5.96
N GLY A 96 16.14 0.11 7.13
CA GLY A 96 15.12 -0.75 7.74
C GLY A 96 13.73 -0.45 7.19
N LEU A 97 12.83 -1.44 7.27
CA LEU A 97 11.43 -1.27 6.90
C LEU A 97 10.51 -1.43 8.11
N PHE A 98 9.47 -0.61 8.13
CA PHE A 98 8.31 -0.82 8.99
C PHE A 98 7.06 -0.96 8.12
N VAL A 99 6.40 -2.11 8.20
CA VAL A 99 5.22 -2.41 7.38
C VAL A 99 3.95 -2.16 8.18
N CYS A 100 3.12 -1.26 7.67
CA CYS A 100 1.80 -0.92 8.18
C CYS A 100 0.74 -1.71 7.40
N ASN A 101 0.29 -2.84 7.91
CA ASN A 101 -0.82 -3.58 7.33
C ASN A 101 -2.15 -2.91 7.75
N THR A 102 -2.75 -2.15 6.85
CA THR A 102 -3.97 -1.37 7.15
C THR A 102 -5.24 -2.21 7.12
N GLN A 103 -5.21 -3.38 6.48
CA GLN A 103 -6.39 -4.24 6.25
C GLN A 103 -7.57 -3.49 5.60
N ARG A 104 -7.28 -2.40 4.87
CA ARG A 104 -8.28 -1.43 4.35
C ARG A 104 -9.21 -0.83 5.42
N ASP A 105 -8.83 -0.96 6.70
CA ASP A 105 -9.53 -0.35 7.82
C ASP A 105 -9.07 1.10 7.99
N LEU A 106 -10.01 2.04 7.89
CA LEU A 106 -9.76 3.48 8.03
C LEU A 106 -9.15 3.84 9.39
N ARG A 107 -9.56 3.17 10.46
CA ARG A 107 -9.06 3.42 11.82
C ARG A 107 -7.60 2.99 11.95
N MET A 108 -7.26 1.86 11.34
CA MET A 108 -5.88 1.36 11.32
C MET A 108 -4.99 2.28 10.49
N GLU A 109 -5.45 2.70 9.30
CA GLU A 109 -4.70 3.62 8.46
C GLU A 109 -4.47 4.97 9.17
N GLU A 110 -5.51 5.56 9.77
CA GLU A 110 -5.40 6.78 10.57
C GLU A 110 -4.39 6.62 11.72
N ARG A 111 -4.47 5.51 12.45
CA ARG A 111 -3.54 5.22 13.55
C ARG A 111 -2.09 5.17 13.08
N TYR A 112 -1.83 4.50 11.96
CA TYR A 112 -0.48 4.45 11.39
C TYR A 112 -0.02 5.81 10.91
N LEU A 113 -0.87 6.60 10.23
CA LEU A 113 -0.53 7.96 9.82
C LEU A 113 -0.15 8.85 11.02
N LYS A 114 -0.91 8.79 12.11
CA LYS A 114 -0.57 9.50 13.36
C LYS A 114 0.78 9.05 13.95
N MET A 115 1.10 7.76 13.86
CA MET A 115 2.40 7.25 14.31
C MET A 115 3.57 7.78 13.47
N MET A 116 3.36 8.07 12.18
CA MET A 116 4.40 8.58 11.29
C MET A 116 4.99 9.91 11.78
N TRP A 117 4.15 10.80 12.33
CA TRP A 117 4.62 12.05 12.95
C TRP A 117 5.61 11.84 14.09
N GLN A 118 5.47 10.74 14.83
CA GLN A 118 6.34 10.39 15.96
C GLN A 118 7.60 9.67 15.49
N LEU A 119 7.46 8.73 14.56
CA LEU A 119 8.56 7.93 14.02
C LEU A 119 9.48 8.76 13.12
N ARG A 120 8.92 9.75 12.39
CA ARG A 120 9.63 10.58 11.41
C ARG A 120 10.49 9.71 10.48
N PRO A 121 9.89 8.82 9.69
CA PRO A 121 10.63 7.99 8.74
C PRO A 121 11.33 8.86 7.71
N LEU A 122 12.31 8.31 7.02
CA LEU A 122 12.98 9.01 5.93
C LEU A 122 12.17 9.00 4.62
N GLY A 123 11.22 8.07 4.50
CA GLY A 123 10.31 7.99 3.36
C GLY A 123 9.16 7.04 3.61
N ILE A 124 8.10 7.22 2.85
CA ILE A 124 6.86 6.45 2.93
C ILE A 124 6.54 5.88 1.55
N ILE A 125 6.19 4.59 1.50
CA ILE A 125 5.75 3.91 0.28
C ILE A 125 4.35 3.37 0.52
N TYR A 126 3.40 3.74 -0.33
CA TYR A 126 2.09 3.14 -0.39
C TYR A 126 2.06 2.08 -1.50
N THR A 127 1.70 0.85 -1.18
CA THR A 127 1.57 -0.25 -2.15
C THR A 127 0.24 -0.23 -2.90
N CYS A 128 -0.65 0.69 -2.53
CA CYS A 128 -1.93 1.00 -3.18
C CYS A 128 -2.27 2.46 -2.89
N ASN A 129 -3.35 2.98 -3.47
CA ASN A 129 -3.81 4.32 -3.12
C ASN A 129 -4.20 4.42 -1.64
N PRO A 130 -3.88 5.53 -0.96
CA PRO A 130 -4.45 5.85 0.35
C PRO A 130 -5.98 5.87 0.29
N SER A 131 -6.62 5.65 1.42
CA SER A 131 -8.06 5.83 1.54
C SER A 131 -8.43 7.27 1.21
N HIS A 132 -9.57 7.45 0.52
CA HIS A 132 -9.96 8.76 -0.03
C HIS A 132 -9.97 9.89 1.01
N CYS A 133 -10.38 9.58 2.26
CA CYS A 133 -10.41 10.55 3.35
C CYS A 133 -9.02 10.99 3.85
N PHE A 134 -7.95 10.28 3.48
CA PHE A 134 -6.58 10.59 3.89
C PHE A 134 -5.70 11.13 2.76
N MET A 135 -6.24 11.29 1.56
CA MET A 135 -5.46 11.77 0.41
C MET A 135 -4.84 13.13 0.65
N ASP A 136 -5.60 14.08 1.19
CA ASP A 136 -5.11 15.42 1.48
C ASP A 136 -4.02 15.37 2.57
N LEU A 137 -4.24 14.60 3.63
CA LEU A 137 -3.24 14.41 4.68
C LEU A 137 -1.94 13.77 4.17
N VAL A 138 -2.04 12.79 3.27
CA VAL A 138 -0.86 12.18 2.65
C VAL A 138 -0.14 13.19 1.75
N GLY A 139 -0.88 14.06 1.06
CA GLY A 139 -0.32 15.19 0.31
C GLY A 139 0.46 16.14 1.20
N GLU A 140 -0.09 16.55 2.35
CA GLU A 140 0.60 17.39 3.34
C GLU A 140 1.87 16.70 3.90
N ILE A 141 1.81 15.40 4.15
CA ILE A 141 2.98 14.62 4.59
C ILE A 141 4.05 14.63 3.49
N ALA A 142 3.66 14.53 2.23
CA ALA A 142 4.58 14.48 1.10
C ALA A 142 5.39 15.77 0.92
N GLU A 143 4.92 16.90 1.44
CA GLU A 143 5.68 18.15 1.49
C GLU A 143 6.92 18.08 2.42
N GLN A 144 6.90 17.19 3.41
CA GLN A 144 7.94 17.07 4.45
C GLN A 144 8.73 15.77 4.38
N ILE A 145 8.10 14.70 3.93
CA ILE A 145 8.67 13.35 3.88
C ILE A 145 8.42 12.81 2.46
N PRO A 146 9.43 12.31 1.74
CA PRO A 146 9.25 11.68 0.44
C PRO A 146 8.19 10.57 0.49
N VAL A 147 7.18 10.66 -0.39
CA VAL A 147 6.09 9.68 -0.52
C VAL A 147 6.05 9.16 -1.95
N ALA A 148 6.03 7.83 -2.11
CA ALA A 148 5.81 7.18 -3.39
C ALA A 148 4.59 6.24 -3.31
N ILE A 149 3.75 6.24 -4.34
CA ILE A 149 2.54 5.41 -4.40
C ILE A 149 2.61 4.48 -5.61
N VAL A 150 2.43 3.18 -5.38
CA VAL A 150 2.37 2.19 -6.46
C VAL A 150 0.94 2.11 -7.00
N ASN A 151 0.81 2.12 -8.33
CA ASN A 151 -0.47 2.16 -9.07
C ASN A 151 -1.33 3.40 -8.75
N ASN A 152 -0.70 4.54 -8.47
CA ASN A 152 -1.40 5.81 -8.33
C ASN A 152 -1.67 6.41 -9.72
N GLN A 153 -2.90 6.76 -10.00
CA GLN A 153 -3.31 7.59 -11.14
C GLN A 153 -4.15 8.79 -10.68
N ASN A 154 -3.91 9.26 -9.47
CA ASN A 154 -4.59 10.45 -8.98
C ASN A 154 -3.77 11.69 -9.37
N GLU A 155 -4.09 12.29 -10.49
CA GLU A 155 -3.45 13.51 -11.02
C GLU A 155 -3.50 14.72 -10.06
N LYS A 156 -4.36 14.66 -9.04
CA LYS A 156 -4.48 15.73 -8.03
C LYS A 156 -3.44 15.63 -6.93
N MET A 157 -2.79 14.49 -6.74
CA MET A 157 -1.75 14.31 -5.72
C MET A 157 -0.38 14.54 -6.34
N ASN A 158 0.32 15.57 -5.89
CA ASN A 158 1.72 15.83 -6.28
C ASN A 158 2.66 14.91 -5.49
N VAL A 159 2.56 13.60 -5.73
CA VAL A 159 3.40 12.55 -5.12
C VAL A 159 4.03 11.71 -6.22
N ASP A 160 5.16 11.10 -5.89
CA ASP A 160 5.81 10.19 -6.81
C ASP A 160 4.98 8.93 -7.02
N ALA A 161 5.02 8.40 -8.22
CA ALA A 161 4.22 7.24 -8.59
C ALA A 161 5.01 6.21 -9.40
N VAL A 162 4.70 4.94 -9.12
CA VAL A 162 5.03 3.81 -10.01
C VAL A 162 3.71 3.33 -10.59
N GLU A 163 3.53 3.50 -11.88
CA GLU A 163 2.25 3.34 -12.55
C GLU A 163 2.17 2.08 -13.41
N LEU A 164 0.95 1.66 -13.68
CA LEU A 164 0.59 0.63 -14.63
C LEU A 164 -0.63 1.11 -15.41
N ASP A 165 -0.54 1.14 -16.73
CA ASP A 165 -1.71 1.40 -17.57
C ASP A 165 -2.69 0.22 -17.51
N ASN A 166 -3.66 0.32 -16.59
CA ASN A 166 -4.68 -0.71 -16.42
C ASN A 166 -5.59 -0.84 -17.65
N SER A 167 -5.82 0.23 -18.41
CA SER A 167 -6.59 0.13 -19.65
C SER A 167 -5.82 -0.66 -20.71
N LYS A 168 -4.51 -0.42 -20.86
CA LYS A 168 -3.63 -1.20 -21.74
C LYS A 168 -3.58 -2.67 -21.30
N LEU A 169 -3.48 -2.91 -19.98
CA LEU A 169 -3.50 -4.25 -19.41
C LEU A 169 -4.76 -5.02 -19.80
N GLY A 170 -5.94 -4.40 -19.64
CA GLY A 170 -7.20 -5.00 -20.05
C GLY A 170 -7.25 -5.29 -21.56
N ARG A 171 -6.77 -4.36 -22.39
CA ARG A 171 -6.69 -4.57 -23.85
C ARG A 171 -5.80 -5.76 -24.21
N VAL A 172 -4.64 -5.88 -23.56
CA VAL A 172 -3.70 -7.00 -23.81
C VAL A 172 -4.38 -8.33 -23.45
N MET A 173 -5.08 -8.42 -22.30
CA MET A 173 -5.84 -9.62 -21.91
C MET A 173 -6.89 -9.99 -22.95
N ALA A 174 -7.70 -9.03 -23.39
CA ALA A 174 -8.74 -9.24 -24.39
C ALA A 174 -8.17 -9.69 -25.74
N LYS A 175 -7.13 -9.03 -26.21
CA LYS A 175 -6.47 -9.34 -27.48
C LYS A 175 -5.98 -10.79 -27.50
N HIS A 176 -5.34 -11.25 -26.44
CA HIS A 176 -4.86 -12.62 -26.32
C HIS A 176 -6.01 -13.65 -26.46
N LEU A 177 -7.11 -13.44 -25.74
CA LEU A 177 -8.26 -14.36 -25.84
C LEU A 177 -8.90 -14.32 -27.24
N LEU A 178 -8.99 -13.16 -27.86
CA LEU A 178 -9.47 -13.03 -29.25
C LEU A 178 -8.58 -13.73 -30.26
N GLU A 179 -7.25 -13.65 -30.11
CA GLU A 179 -6.26 -14.33 -30.92
C GLU A 179 -6.37 -15.88 -30.78
N LEU A 180 -6.70 -16.37 -29.60
CA LEU A 180 -6.99 -17.79 -29.33
C LEU A 180 -8.38 -18.24 -29.78
N GLY A 181 -9.19 -17.34 -30.32
CA GLY A 181 -10.51 -17.68 -30.85
C GLY A 181 -11.65 -17.58 -29.84
N HIS A 182 -11.41 -17.13 -28.62
CA HIS A 182 -12.49 -16.94 -27.63
C HIS A 182 -13.37 -15.76 -27.99
N ARG A 183 -14.65 -16.03 -28.23
CA ARG A 183 -15.63 -15.02 -28.64
C ARG A 183 -16.60 -14.68 -27.51
N LYS A 184 -17.17 -15.68 -26.83
CA LYS A 184 -18.03 -15.51 -25.66
C LYS A 184 -17.24 -15.81 -24.39
N VAL A 185 -17.09 -14.80 -23.53
CA VAL A 185 -16.23 -14.85 -22.35
C VAL A 185 -16.89 -14.21 -21.14
N ALA A 186 -16.49 -14.60 -19.95
CA ALA A 186 -16.85 -13.92 -18.72
C ALA A 186 -15.64 -13.21 -18.08
N TYR A 187 -15.87 -12.09 -17.44
CA TYR A 187 -14.86 -11.36 -16.66
C TYR A 187 -15.34 -11.23 -15.22
N ILE A 188 -14.61 -11.80 -14.28
CA ILE A 188 -14.92 -11.80 -12.85
C ILE A 188 -14.05 -10.79 -12.12
N ALA A 189 -14.67 -9.90 -11.37
CA ALA A 189 -14.01 -8.81 -10.71
C ALA A 189 -14.54 -8.58 -9.28
N PRO A 190 -13.72 -8.01 -8.37
CA PRO A 190 -14.21 -7.43 -7.14
C PRO A 190 -15.06 -6.17 -7.46
N PRO A 191 -15.62 -5.47 -6.47
CA PRO A 191 -16.45 -4.30 -6.73
C PRO A 191 -15.79 -3.28 -7.66
N LEU A 192 -16.54 -2.83 -8.66
CA LEU A 192 -16.14 -1.84 -9.66
C LEU A 192 -16.72 -0.48 -9.30
N THR A 193 -16.24 0.13 -8.24
CA THR A 193 -16.74 1.41 -7.73
C THR A 193 -15.91 2.59 -8.24
N ALA A 194 -16.46 3.80 -8.12
CA ALA A 194 -15.72 5.03 -8.41
C ALA A 194 -14.44 5.20 -7.58
N ARG A 195 -14.38 4.55 -6.41
CA ARG A 195 -13.18 4.52 -5.55
C ARG A 195 -12.09 3.60 -6.10
N GLN A 196 -12.46 2.58 -6.87
CA GLN A 196 -11.57 1.54 -7.41
C GLN A 196 -11.31 1.75 -8.91
N LYS A 197 -11.03 2.99 -9.32
CA LYS A 197 -10.85 3.40 -10.72
C LYS A 197 -9.91 2.49 -11.53
N GLN A 198 -8.86 1.95 -10.89
CA GLN A 198 -7.90 1.10 -11.57
C GLN A 198 -8.51 -0.24 -12.02
N ARG A 199 -9.39 -0.82 -11.19
CA ARG A 199 -10.15 -2.03 -11.54
C ARG A 199 -11.09 -1.75 -12.73
N SER A 200 -11.84 -0.65 -12.67
CA SER A 200 -12.77 -0.22 -13.73
C SER A 200 -12.01 0.03 -15.04
N LYS A 201 -10.87 0.74 -15.01
CA LYS A 201 -10.04 0.99 -16.21
C LYS A 201 -9.57 -0.31 -16.87
N ARG A 202 -9.24 -1.35 -16.08
CA ARG A 202 -8.84 -2.65 -16.63
C ARG A 202 -10.00 -3.33 -17.36
N VAL A 203 -11.16 -3.37 -16.73
CA VAL A 203 -12.40 -3.92 -17.35
C VAL A 203 -12.79 -3.13 -18.59
N GLU A 204 -12.76 -1.79 -18.53
CA GLU A 204 -13.06 -0.93 -19.67
C GLU A 204 -12.10 -1.17 -20.86
N GLY A 205 -10.80 -1.32 -20.55
CA GLY A 205 -9.81 -1.65 -21.57
C GLY A 205 -10.09 -3.00 -22.24
N PHE A 206 -10.48 -4.00 -21.45
CA PHE A 206 -10.87 -5.32 -21.94
C PHE A 206 -12.10 -5.23 -22.86
N LEU A 207 -13.13 -4.53 -22.40
CA LEU A 207 -14.38 -4.35 -23.15
C LEU A 207 -14.16 -3.60 -24.48
N LYS A 208 -13.34 -2.56 -24.49
CA LYS A 208 -13.03 -1.80 -25.72
C LYS A 208 -12.40 -2.67 -26.81
N GLU A 209 -11.61 -3.68 -26.44
CA GLU A 209 -10.99 -4.56 -27.43
C GLU A 209 -12.02 -5.53 -28.04
N TYR A 210 -12.92 -6.08 -27.20
CA TYR A 210 -14.06 -6.89 -27.68
C TYR A 210 -15.05 -6.06 -28.51
N GLU A 211 -15.26 -4.79 -28.15
CA GLU A 211 -16.09 -3.85 -28.94
C GLU A 211 -15.52 -3.62 -30.33
N LYS A 212 -14.20 -3.40 -30.47
CA LYS A 212 -13.54 -3.30 -31.77
C LYS A 212 -13.70 -4.55 -32.63
N ALA A 213 -13.79 -5.71 -32.01
CA ALA A 213 -14.06 -6.98 -32.70
C ALA A 213 -15.55 -7.21 -33.00
N GLY A 214 -16.46 -6.28 -32.65
CA GLY A 214 -17.89 -6.43 -32.80
C GLY A 214 -18.52 -7.44 -31.82
N LEU A 215 -17.83 -7.74 -30.72
CA LEU A 215 -18.21 -8.81 -29.77
C LEU A 215 -18.50 -8.27 -28.36
N ARG A 216 -18.80 -6.97 -28.21
CA ARG A 216 -19.03 -6.37 -26.89
C ARG A 216 -20.11 -7.10 -26.08
N ASP A 217 -21.20 -7.50 -26.75
CA ASP A 217 -22.33 -8.21 -26.14
C ASP A 217 -22.03 -9.68 -25.79
N GLN A 218 -20.89 -10.18 -26.21
CA GLN A 218 -20.40 -11.52 -25.89
C GLN A 218 -19.53 -11.55 -24.62
N VAL A 219 -19.33 -10.39 -23.96
CA VAL A 219 -18.59 -10.29 -22.72
C VAL A 219 -19.56 -10.14 -21.54
N ILE A 220 -19.59 -11.13 -20.67
CA ILE A 220 -20.36 -11.13 -19.43
C ILE A 220 -19.48 -10.58 -18.31
N ILE A 221 -19.89 -9.50 -17.65
CA ILE A 221 -19.18 -8.95 -16.50
C ILE A 221 -19.88 -9.40 -15.22
N LYS A 222 -19.16 -10.11 -14.36
CA LYS A 222 -19.59 -10.46 -13.01
C LYS A 222 -18.70 -9.69 -12.01
N ALA A 223 -19.28 -8.74 -11.31
CA ALA A 223 -18.59 -7.97 -10.28
C ALA A 223 -19.25 -8.18 -8.92
N ALA A 224 -18.44 -8.35 -7.89
CA ALA A 224 -18.93 -8.46 -6.53
C ALA A 224 -19.62 -7.16 -6.07
N LYS A 225 -20.57 -7.28 -5.15
CA LYS A 225 -21.23 -6.12 -4.54
C LYS A 225 -20.28 -5.37 -3.60
N GLU A 226 -20.50 -4.07 -3.42
CA GLU A 226 -19.61 -3.21 -2.61
C GLU A 226 -19.45 -3.66 -1.16
N GLU A 227 -20.49 -4.27 -0.58
CA GLU A 227 -20.48 -4.81 0.78
C GLU A 227 -19.41 -5.89 1.01
N ILE A 228 -19.05 -6.64 -0.04
CA ILE A 228 -18.04 -7.70 0.03
C ILE A 228 -16.62 -7.10 0.07
N ASP A 229 -16.39 -5.91 -0.47
CA ASP A 229 -15.06 -5.24 -0.46
C ASP A 229 -14.68 -4.75 0.96
N LEU A 230 -15.66 -4.58 1.86
CA LEU A 230 -15.45 -4.22 3.27
C LEU A 230 -14.94 -5.41 4.11
N ASP A 231 -15.18 -6.63 3.65
CA ASP A 231 -14.75 -7.87 4.33
C ASP A 231 -13.34 -8.34 3.88
N VAL A 232 -12.53 -7.40 3.35
CA VAL A 232 -11.15 -7.65 2.86
C VAL A 232 -10.18 -8.09 3.98
N ALA A 233 -10.64 -8.07 5.23
CA ALA A 233 -9.90 -8.61 6.36
C ALA A 233 -9.71 -10.14 6.26
N HIS A 234 -10.54 -10.85 5.47
CA HIS A 234 -10.40 -12.28 5.29
C HIS A 234 -9.33 -12.63 4.24
N ILE A 235 -8.53 -13.61 4.62
CA ILE A 235 -7.36 -14.12 3.89
C ILE A 235 -7.68 -14.53 2.44
N ASP A 236 -8.91 -14.94 2.21
CA ASP A 236 -9.42 -15.62 1.00
C ASP A 236 -10.49 -14.82 0.24
N SER A 237 -10.70 -13.53 0.58
CA SER A 237 -11.82 -12.74 0.02
C SER A 237 -11.82 -12.69 -1.52
N GLU A 238 -10.68 -12.42 -2.16
CA GLU A 238 -10.60 -12.36 -3.62
C GLU A 238 -10.79 -13.75 -4.25
N TYR A 239 -10.26 -14.80 -3.64
CA TYR A 239 -10.50 -16.19 -4.06
C TYR A 239 -11.99 -16.53 -3.95
N LYS A 240 -12.67 -16.21 -2.85
CA LYS A 240 -14.11 -16.43 -2.68
C LYS A 240 -14.94 -15.68 -3.72
N ILE A 241 -14.59 -14.44 -4.04
CA ILE A 241 -15.23 -13.70 -5.13
C ILE A 241 -15.16 -14.48 -6.43
N GLY A 242 -13.99 -15.00 -6.79
CA GLY A 242 -13.80 -15.84 -7.98
C GLY A 242 -14.68 -17.09 -7.95
N TYR A 243 -14.69 -17.78 -6.84
CA TYR A 243 -15.44 -19.02 -6.66
C TYR A 243 -16.96 -18.81 -6.72
N GLU A 244 -17.51 -17.89 -5.92
CA GLU A 244 -18.95 -17.66 -5.82
C GLU A 244 -19.53 -17.08 -7.11
N LEU A 245 -18.88 -16.05 -7.70
CA LEU A 245 -19.36 -15.46 -8.95
C LEU A 245 -19.26 -16.43 -10.14
N THR A 246 -18.32 -17.39 -10.10
CA THR A 246 -18.29 -18.45 -11.12
C THR A 246 -19.47 -19.42 -10.95
N LYS A 247 -19.82 -19.79 -9.73
CA LYS A 247 -21.02 -20.62 -9.48
C LYS A 247 -22.31 -19.91 -9.95
N GLU A 248 -22.44 -18.60 -9.66
CA GLU A 248 -23.55 -17.81 -10.17
C GLU A 248 -23.56 -17.81 -11.72
N LEU A 249 -22.40 -17.58 -12.35
CA LEU A 249 -22.28 -17.59 -13.81
C LEU A 249 -22.74 -18.92 -14.41
N LEU A 250 -22.29 -20.06 -13.85
CA LEU A 250 -22.63 -21.40 -14.34
C LEU A 250 -24.12 -21.74 -14.21
N ASN A 251 -24.83 -21.12 -13.26
CA ASN A 251 -26.30 -21.23 -13.16
C ASN A 251 -27.04 -20.43 -14.24
N GLU A 252 -26.41 -19.39 -14.79
CA GLU A 252 -27.02 -18.53 -15.80
C GLU A 252 -26.69 -18.97 -17.24
N THR A 253 -25.46 -19.44 -17.46
CA THR A 253 -24.98 -19.83 -18.79
C THR A 253 -23.79 -20.80 -18.68
N THR A 254 -23.71 -21.71 -19.67
CA THR A 254 -22.62 -22.69 -19.81
C THR A 254 -21.86 -22.54 -21.13
N ASP A 255 -22.14 -21.53 -21.93
CA ASP A 255 -21.58 -21.38 -23.28
C ASP A 255 -20.39 -20.40 -23.37
N VAL A 256 -19.88 -19.91 -22.23
CA VAL A 256 -18.62 -19.18 -22.20
C VAL A 256 -17.44 -20.13 -22.43
N THR A 257 -16.49 -19.72 -23.27
CA THR A 257 -15.30 -20.49 -23.59
C THR A 257 -14.06 -20.09 -22.81
N ALA A 258 -14.11 -18.92 -22.17
CA ALA A 258 -13.04 -18.48 -21.28
C ALA A 258 -13.60 -17.61 -20.12
N ILE A 259 -12.96 -17.70 -18.97
CA ILE A 259 -13.28 -16.87 -17.80
C ILE A 259 -11.99 -16.14 -17.37
N VAL A 260 -12.09 -14.83 -17.20
CA VAL A 260 -11.01 -13.95 -16.78
C VAL A 260 -11.24 -13.54 -15.33
N GLY A 261 -10.31 -13.84 -14.46
CA GLY A 261 -10.21 -13.21 -13.14
C GLY A 261 -9.47 -11.89 -13.24
N LEU A 262 -9.94 -10.84 -12.56
CA LEU A 262 -9.25 -9.55 -12.54
C LEU A 262 -7.78 -9.70 -12.08
N ASN A 263 -7.51 -10.65 -11.20
CA ASN A 263 -6.17 -11.04 -10.77
C ASN A 263 -6.06 -12.57 -10.59
N ASP A 264 -4.87 -13.06 -10.24
CA ASP A 264 -4.62 -14.49 -10.08
C ASP A 264 -5.43 -15.12 -8.93
N MET A 265 -5.64 -14.38 -7.83
CA MET A 265 -6.40 -14.92 -6.67
C MET A 265 -7.86 -15.18 -7.05
N ILE A 266 -8.47 -14.28 -7.81
CA ILE A 266 -9.82 -14.50 -8.37
C ILE A 266 -9.81 -15.66 -9.34
N ALA A 267 -8.80 -15.75 -10.22
CA ALA A 267 -8.69 -16.85 -11.18
C ALA A 267 -8.55 -18.21 -10.51
N PHE A 268 -7.90 -18.33 -9.35
CA PHE A 268 -7.85 -19.56 -8.58
C PHE A 268 -9.23 -19.95 -8.05
N GLY A 269 -10.02 -19.00 -7.56
CA GLY A 269 -11.41 -19.25 -7.17
C GLY A 269 -12.27 -19.73 -8.34
N VAL A 270 -12.07 -19.12 -9.53
CA VAL A 270 -12.71 -19.58 -10.78
C VAL A 270 -12.36 -21.04 -11.07
N MET A 271 -11.08 -21.39 -11.01
CA MET A 271 -10.60 -22.76 -11.28
C MET A 271 -11.24 -23.78 -10.34
N ASP A 272 -11.34 -23.46 -9.05
CA ASP A 272 -11.92 -24.35 -8.06
C ASP A 272 -13.44 -24.53 -8.26
N ALA A 273 -14.16 -23.47 -8.61
CA ALA A 273 -15.59 -23.57 -8.93
C ALA A 273 -15.83 -24.44 -10.19
N LEU A 274 -14.99 -24.28 -11.22
CA LEU A 274 -15.04 -25.13 -12.42
C LEU A 274 -14.70 -26.58 -12.09
N TYR A 275 -13.70 -26.81 -11.24
CA TYR A 275 -13.33 -28.15 -10.79
C TYR A 275 -14.49 -28.84 -10.05
N GLU A 276 -15.15 -28.15 -9.12
CA GLU A 276 -16.34 -28.67 -8.41
C GLU A 276 -17.47 -29.01 -9.39
N ALA A 277 -17.68 -28.16 -10.41
CA ALA A 277 -18.66 -28.39 -11.48
C ALA A 277 -18.24 -29.50 -12.49
N LYS A 278 -17.04 -30.09 -12.31
CA LYS A 278 -16.45 -31.11 -13.23
C LYS A 278 -16.17 -30.57 -14.64
N ILE A 279 -16.00 -29.29 -14.79
CA ILE A 279 -15.61 -28.62 -16.03
C ILE A 279 -14.09 -28.58 -16.12
N LYS A 280 -13.54 -29.08 -17.21
CA LYS A 280 -12.09 -29.21 -17.38
C LYS A 280 -11.43 -27.92 -17.85
N VAL A 281 -10.40 -27.47 -17.13
CA VAL A 281 -9.55 -26.35 -17.52
C VAL A 281 -8.25 -26.92 -18.10
N PRO A 282 -7.81 -26.52 -19.30
CA PRO A 282 -8.43 -25.60 -20.25
C PRO A 282 -9.36 -26.27 -21.29
N ALA A 283 -9.62 -27.58 -21.20
CA ALA A 283 -10.25 -28.36 -22.27
C ALA A 283 -11.70 -27.93 -22.59
N ASP A 284 -12.48 -27.60 -21.57
CA ASP A 284 -13.87 -27.14 -21.72
C ASP A 284 -13.95 -25.60 -21.61
N VAL A 285 -13.25 -25.00 -20.63
CA VAL A 285 -13.21 -23.57 -20.40
C VAL A 285 -11.77 -23.13 -20.07
N SER A 286 -11.28 -22.11 -20.76
CA SER A 286 -9.99 -21.49 -20.45
C SER A 286 -10.11 -20.53 -19.27
N VAL A 287 -9.07 -20.44 -18.43
CA VAL A 287 -9.01 -19.49 -17.31
C VAL A 287 -7.78 -18.60 -17.43
N MET A 288 -7.96 -17.30 -17.19
CA MET A 288 -6.90 -16.31 -17.22
C MET A 288 -6.93 -15.44 -15.98
N GLY A 289 -5.74 -15.16 -15.42
CA GLY A 289 -5.52 -14.21 -14.33
C GLY A 289 -4.63 -13.03 -14.73
N CYS A 290 -4.13 -12.36 -13.71
CA CYS A 290 -3.16 -11.27 -13.80
C CYS A 290 -2.37 -11.20 -12.49
N ASP A 291 -1.09 -10.93 -12.54
CA ASP A 291 -0.07 -10.67 -11.54
C ASP A 291 1.14 -11.62 -11.63
N ASN A 292 1.00 -12.76 -12.30
CA ASN A 292 2.04 -13.79 -12.41
C ASN A 292 2.63 -14.18 -11.05
N THR A 293 1.74 -14.46 -10.09
CA THR A 293 2.11 -14.86 -8.73
C THR A 293 2.85 -16.21 -8.72
N LEU A 294 3.51 -16.51 -7.60
CA LEU A 294 4.19 -17.81 -7.45
C LEU A 294 3.24 -18.99 -7.68
N PHE A 295 2.01 -18.91 -7.16
CA PHE A 295 1.02 -19.97 -7.30
C PHE A 295 0.59 -20.16 -8.76
N ALA A 296 0.42 -19.09 -9.53
CA ALA A 296 0.09 -19.14 -10.95
C ALA A 296 1.14 -19.92 -11.77
N ARG A 297 2.41 -19.86 -11.33
CA ARG A 297 3.55 -20.52 -11.97
C ARG A 297 3.78 -21.97 -11.56
N MET A 298 3.10 -22.47 -10.54
CA MET A 298 3.22 -23.84 -10.10
C MET A 298 2.75 -24.79 -11.21
N HIS A 299 3.47 -25.89 -11.40
CA HIS A 299 3.24 -26.80 -12.52
C HIS A 299 1.82 -27.39 -12.59
N ASN A 300 1.25 -27.66 -11.43
CA ASN A 300 -0.12 -28.19 -11.30
C ASN A 300 -1.21 -27.11 -11.43
N MET A 301 -0.87 -25.82 -11.30
CA MET A 301 -1.81 -24.71 -11.51
C MET A 301 -1.73 -24.19 -12.93
N ASN A 302 -0.52 -23.92 -13.42
CA ASN A 302 -0.19 -23.52 -14.79
C ASN A 302 -1.17 -22.48 -15.37
N LEU A 303 -1.47 -21.43 -14.59
CA LEU A 303 -2.44 -20.42 -14.95
C LEU A 303 -1.88 -19.48 -16.03
N THR A 304 -2.67 -19.24 -17.10
CA THR A 304 -2.40 -18.14 -18.02
C THR A 304 -2.59 -16.82 -17.30
N THR A 305 -1.54 -16.01 -17.26
CA THR A 305 -1.55 -14.77 -16.48
C THR A 305 -0.69 -13.67 -17.14
N ILE A 306 -0.87 -12.43 -16.71
CA ILE A 306 -0.06 -11.31 -17.18
C ILE A 306 1.08 -11.04 -16.20
N GLU A 307 2.30 -10.94 -16.73
CA GLU A 307 3.44 -10.39 -16.03
C GLU A 307 3.47 -8.86 -16.17
N HIS A 308 3.47 -8.16 -15.08
CA HIS A 308 3.62 -6.70 -15.05
C HIS A 308 4.66 -6.24 -14.01
N PHE A 309 5.61 -7.10 -13.74
CA PHE A 309 6.84 -6.82 -12.99
C PHE A 309 6.63 -6.30 -11.57
N VAL A 310 5.74 -6.96 -10.82
CA VAL A 310 5.31 -6.53 -9.48
C VAL A 310 6.50 -6.27 -8.54
N THR A 311 7.46 -7.18 -8.47
CA THR A 311 8.65 -7.03 -7.62
C THR A 311 9.51 -5.82 -8.02
N PHE A 312 9.65 -5.57 -9.35
CA PHE A 312 10.41 -4.41 -9.83
C PHE A 312 9.71 -3.10 -9.52
N LYS A 313 8.38 -3.04 -9.53
CA LYS A 313 7.63 -1.86 -9.09
C LYS A 313 7.92 -1.51 -7.64
N GLY A 314 8.00 -2.52 -6.77
CA GLY A 314 8.39 -2.32 -5.37
C GLY A 314 9.81 -1.75 -5.25
N ARG A 315 10.75 -2.28 -6.01
CA ARG A 315 12.12 -1.78 -6.10
C ARG A 315 12.16 -0.32 -6.56
N ASP A 316 11.45 0.01 -7.63
CA ASP A 316 11.47 1.36 -8.20
C ASP A 316 10.82 2.39 -7.28
N ALA A 317 9.74 2.02 -6.58
CA ALA A 317 9.16 2.87 -5.54
C ALA A 317 10.18 3.20 -4.44
N CYS A 318 10.96 2.19 -4.02
CA CYS A 318 12.03 2.38 -3.05
C CYS A 318 13.17 3.27 -3.60
N ASP A 319 13.57 3.07 -4.86
CA ASP A 319 14.63 3.86 -5.52
C ASP A 319 14.23 5.34 -5.67
N ILE A 320 12.99 5.62 -6.02
CA ILE A 320 12.42 6.98 -6.06
C ILE A 320 12.58 7.66 -4.70
N ILE A 321 12.15 7.02 -3.63
CA ILE A 321 12.27 7.55 -2.27
C ILE A 321 13.73 7.82 -1.92
N MET A 322 14.63 6.91 -2.23
CA MET A 322 16.06 7.09 -1.93
C MET A 322 16.69 8.24 -2.69
N LYS A 323 16.34 8.43 -3.96
CA LYS A 323 16.78 9.58 -4.75
C LYS A 323 16.32 10.90 -4.13
N LYS A 324 15.09 10.97 -3.67
CA LYS A 324 14.57 12.16 -2.98
C LYS A 324 15.26 12.41 -1.63
N ILE A 325 15.49 11.38 -0.84
CA ILE A 325 16.25 11.52 0.41
C ILE A 325 17.64 12.08 0.12
N ALA A 326 18.32 11.59 -0.91
CA ALA A 326 19.64 12.06 -1.29
C ALA A 326 19.63 13.52 -1.76
N SER A 327 18.65 13.93 -2.58
CA SER A 327 18.50 15.31 -3.04
C SER A 327 18.19 16.29 -1.90
N HIS A 328 17.33 15.92 -0.96
CA HIS A 328 17.05 16.72 0.23
C HIS A 328 18.28 16.93 1.14
N HIS A 329 19.21 15.99 1.17
CA HIS A 329 20.48 16.14 1.91
C HIS A 329 21.51 17.01 1.18
N SER A 330 21.42 17.10 -0.14
CA SER A 330 22.34 17.88 -0.98
C SER A 330 21.88 19.33 -1.15
N ALA A 331 20.61 19.63 -0.97
CA ALA A 331 20.01 20.95 -1.04
C ALA A 331 20.08 21.65 0.33
N ASN A 332 21.29 22.00 0.79
CA ASN A 332 21.46 23.25 1.51
C ASN A 332 21.27 24.36 0.48
N MET A 333 20.11 25.05 0.53
CA MET A 333 19.74 26.24 -0.22
C MET A 333 18.81 26.05 -1.43
N GLU A 334 17.69 26.80 -1.33
CA GLU A 334 16.79 27.26 -2.38
C GLU A 334 16.08 26.18 -3.22
N THR A 335 14.83 25.95 -2.85
CA THR A 335 13.65 25.56 -3.66
C THR A 335 13.93 25.19 -5.13
N ALA A 336 14.56 24.05 -5.36
CA ALA A 336 14.37 23.40 -6.62
C ALA A 336 12.96 22.78 -6.65
N PRO A 337 12.16 22.95 -7.72
CA PRO A 337 10.85 22.34 -7.82
C PRO A 337 11.02 20.82 -7.65
N ILE A 338 10.23 20.26 -6.73
CA ILE A 338 10.21 18.81 -6.48
C ILE A 338 9.66 18.18 -7.75
N SER A 339 10.55 17.68 -8.62
CA SER A 339 10.14 16.93 -9.80
C SER A 339 9.51 15.61 -9.33
N THR A 340 8.29 15.36 -9.79
CA THR A 340 7.60 14.09 -9.55
C THR A 340 8.18 13.02 -10.47
N TYR A 341 8.55 11.87 -9.92
CA TYR A 341 9.02 10.72 -10.70
C TYR A 341 7.84 9.83 -11.05
N HIS A 342 7.67 9.56 -12.34
CA HIS A 342 6.71 8.59 -12.85
C HIS A 342 7.47 7.48 -13.57
N VAL A 343 7.22 6.24 -13.15
CA VAL A 343 7.74 5.03 -13.83
C VAL A 343 6.54 4.23 -14.29
N GLU A 344 6.41 4.02 -15.59
CA GLU A 344 5.34 3.24 -16.19
C GLU A 344 5.86 1.87 -16.63
N TYR A 345 5.06 0.82 -16.37
CA TYR A 345 5.35 -0.55 -16.74
C TYR A 345 4.46 -1.02 -17.87
N GLU A 346 5.08 -1.70 -18.85
CA GLU A 346 4.35 -2.37 -19.91
C GLU A 346 4.05 -3.82 -19.55
N PRO A 347 2.78 -4.26 -19.68
CA PRO A 347 2.40 -5.64 -19.40
C PRO A 347 2.87 -6.59 -20.50
N HIS A 348 3.37 -7.77 -20.11
CA HIS A 348 3.76 -8.83 -21.02
C HIS A 348 3.03 -10.13 -20.68
N PHE A 349 2.71 -10.91 -21.73
CA PHE A 349 2.20 -12.26 -21.52
C PHE A 349 3.30 -13.18 -21.02
N ARG A 350 2.95 -13.98 -20.05
CA ARG A 350 3.65 -15.22 -19.78
C ARG A 350 2.73 -16.37 -20.17
N ASN A 351 2.89 -16.84 -21.38
CA ASN A 351 2.29 -18.11 -21.82
C ASN A 351 3.07 -19.26 -21.20
N LEU A 352 2.46 -19.99 -20.32
CA LEU A 352 2.93 -21.28 -19.88
C LEU A 352 2.29 -22.40 -20.72
N LEU A 353 1.46 -22.05 -21.69
CA LEU A 353 0.88 -23.01 -22.63
C LEU A 353 1.90 -23.35 -23.68
N ARG A 354 2.33 -24.59 -23.67
CA ARG A 354 2.79 -25.33 -24.84
C ARG A 354 1.62 -26.07 -25.43
#